data_3b3c46d8252a1045d5e79812546fdee0
#
_entry.id   3b3c46d8252a1045d5e79812546fdee0
#
_cell.length_a   1.000
_cell.length_b   1.000
_cell.length_c   1.000
_cell.angle_alpha   90.00
_cell.angle_beta   90.00
_cell.angle_gamma   90.00
#
_symmetry.space_group_name_H-M   'P 1'
#
loop_
_entity.id
_entity.type
_entity.pdbx_description
1 polymer ?
#
loop_
_entity_poly.entity_id
_entity_poly.type
_entity_poly.pdbx_seq_one_letter_code
_entity_poly.pdbx_strand_id
1 'polypeptide(L)'
;MDSWESILYGIMNSNYATAEKVGRDEVNNYTIDTCYTVDAGWETAVWYMNYPMIIVARYPDKATAEKGHKEWVETCTTNCPTHAFSVQTDRIESFYVEKN
;
A
#
# COMPACT_ATOMS: atom_id res chain seq x y z
N MET A 1 -6.54 -15.00 -3.77
CA MET A 1 -5.49 -13.97 -3.61
C MET A 1 -5.59 -13.02 -4.79
N ASP A 2 -5.73 -11.72 -4.54
CA ASP A 2 -5.78 -10.76 -5.63
C ASP A 2 -4.39 -10.55 -6.24
N SER A 3 -4.32 -9.78 -7.33
CA SER A 3 -3.06 -9.61 -8.07
C SER A 3 -1.98 -8.93 -7.23
N TRP A 4 -2.36 -7.99 -6.37
CA TRP A 4 -1.41 -7.33 -5.49
C TRP A 4 -0.81 -8.32 -4.48
N GLU A 5 -1.66 -9.10 -3.84
CA GLU A 5 -1.18 -10.08 -2.87
C GLU A 5 -0.33 -11.15 -3.53
N SER A 6 -0.65 -11.54 -4.76
CA SER A 6 0.16 -12.50 -5.50
C SER A 6 1.55 -11.95 -5.79
N ILE A 7 1.63 -10.69 -6.18
CA ILE A 7 2.92 -10.03 -6.46
C ILE A 7 3.73 -9.91 -5.17
N LEU A 8 3.12 -9.42 -4.10
CA LEU A 8 3.79 -9.28 -2.82
C LEU A 8 4.23 -10.63 -2.28
N TYR A 9 3.35 -11.62 -2.36
CA TYR A 9 3.65 -12.96 -1.90
C TYR A 9 4.81 -13.57 -2.69
N GLY A 10 4.82 -13.39 -4.01
CA GLY A 10 5.91 -13.85 -4.86
C GLY A 10 7.24 -13.20 -4.47
N ILE A 11 7.23 -11.90 -4.21
CA ILE A 11 8.40 -11.16 -3.76
C ILE A 11 8.89 -11.75 -2.43
N MET A 12 8.00 -11.93 -1.48
CA MET A 12 8.34 -12.43 -0.14
C MET A 12 8.86 -13.87 -0.15
N ASN A 13 8.43 -14.66 -1.11
CA ASN A 13 8.82 -16.07 -1.19
C ASN A 13 10.00 -16.31 -2.15
N SER A 14 10.53 -15.26 -2.74
CA SER A 14 11.71 -15.34 -3.58
C SER A 14 12.93 -14.83 -2.80
N ASN A 15 13.77 -14.04 -3.46
CA ASN A 15 14.93 -13.45 -2.82
C ASN A 15 14.60 -12.28 -1.90
N TYR A 16 13.31 -11.98 -1.76
CA TYR A 16 12.83 -10.93 -0.86
C TYR A 16 12.40 -11.50 0.49
N ALA A 17 13.05 -12.57 0.91
CA ALA A 17 12.78 -13.23 2.18
C ALA A 17 12.94 -12.31 3.39
N THR A 18 13.64 -11.19 3.21
CA THR A 18 13.83 -10.18 4.24
C THR A 18 12.69 -9.18 4.32
N ALA A 19 11.67 -9.33 3.48
CA ALA A 19 10.50 -8.46 3.55
C ALA A 19 9.85 -8.55 4.92
N GLU A 20 9.49 -7.41 5.47
CA GLU A 20 8.89 -7.31 6.79
C GLU A 20 7.54 -6.61 6.69
N LYS A 21 6.53 -7.21 7.28
CA LYS A 21 5.19 -6.63 7.33
C LYS A 21 5.10 -5.68 8.51
N VAL A 22 4.69 -4.44 8.26
CA VAL A 22 4.43 -3.45 9.29
C VAL A 22 2.98 -3.55 9.75
N GLY A 23 2.05 -3.64 8.80
CA GLY A 23 0.65 -3.76 9.12
C GLY A 23 -0.20 -3.94 7.88
N ARG A 24 -1.39 -4.48 8.09
CA ARG A 24 -2.41 -4.57 7.06
C ARG A 24 -3.76 -4.38 7.71
N ASP A 25 -4.48 -3.37 7.28
CA ASP A 25 -5.81 -3.04 7.80
C ASP A 25 -6.79 -2.86 6.66
N GLU A 26 -8.05 -3.18 6.94
CA GLU A 26 -9.15 -2.98 6.01
C GLU A 26 -10.19 -2.09 6.67
N VAL A 27 -10.48 -0.96 6.04
CA VAL A 27 -11.50 -0.01 6.53
C VAL A 27 -12.25 0.56 5.33
N ASN A 28 -13.58 0.62 5.41
CA ASN A 28 -14.41 1.23 4.38
C ASN A 28 -14.09 0.72 2.96
N ASN A 29 -13.82 -0.57 2.84
CA ASN A 29 -13.45 -1.24 1.58
C ASN A 29 -12.06 -0.88 1.05
N TYR A 30 -11.29 -0.06 1.77
CA TYR A 30 -9.88 0.14 1.49
C TYR A 30 -9.05 -0.91 2.18
N THR A 31 -7.98 -1.33 1.55
CA THR A 31 -6.93 -2.10 2.20
C THR A 31 -5.67 -1.24 2.26
N ILE A 32 -5.10 -1.13 3.42
CA ILE A 32 -3.86 -0.39 3.68
C ILE A 32 -2.81 -1.41 4.09
N ASP A 33 -1.77 -1.54 3.30
CA ASP A 33 -0.71 -2.53 3.53
C ASP A 33 0.64 -1.84 3.54
N THR A 34 1.35 -1.95 4.64
CA THR A 34 2.68 -1.33 4.79
C THR A 34 3.71 -2.41 5.07
N CYS A 35 4.76 -2.42 4.29
CA CYS A 35 5.82 -3.40 4.44
C CYS A 35 7.17 -2.86 3.98
N TYR A 36 8.21 -3.63 4.28
CA TYR A 36 9.56 -3.39 3.80
C TYR A 36 9.91 -4.45 2.76
N THR A 37 10.47 -3.99 1.66
CA THR A 37 11.08 -4.90 0.68
C THR A 37 12.50 -4.42 0.38
N VAL A 38 13.36 -5.35 -0.02
CA VAL A 38 14.75 -5.04 -0.31
C VAL A 38 14.89 -4.01 -1.42
N ASP A 39 14.04 -4.09 -2.44
CA ASP A 39 14.13 -3.19 -3.59
C ASP A 39 13.56 -1.80 -3.32
N ALA A 40 12.44 -1.74 -2.60
CA ALA A 40 11.68 -0.51 -2.49
C ALA A 40 11.77 0.14 -1.10
N GLY A 41 12.29 -0.58 -0.10
CA GLY A 41 12.32 -0.10 1.27
C GLY A 41 10.95 -0.14 1.93
N TRP A 42 10.70 0.80 2.82
CA TRP A 42 9.44 0.88 3.57
C TRP A 42 8.40 1.61 2.73
N GLU A 43 7.27 0.95 2.44
CA GLU A 43 6.20 1.52 1.61
C GLU A 43 4.83 1.21 2.15
N THR A 44 3.87 2.11 1.89
CA THR A 44 2.45 1.83 2.08
C THR A 44 1.78 1.77 0.72
N ALA A 45 1.05 0.68 0.49
CA ALA A 45 0.16 0.51 -0.64
C ALA A 45 -1.28 0.60 -0.15
N VAL A 46 -2.12 1.28 -0.90
CA VAL A 46 -3.55 1.39 -0.59
C VAL A 46 -4.32 1.04 -1.85
N TRP A 47 -5.39 0.25 -1.69
CA TRP A 47 -6.30 -0.02 -2.80
C TRP A 47 -7.73 -0.13 -2.29
N TYR A 48 -8.68 0.15 -3.18
CA TYR A 48 -10.10 0.10 -2.88
C TYR A 48 -10.67 -1.14 -3.55
N MET A 49 -11.28 -2.02 -2.76
CA MET A 49 -11.90 -3.27 -3.25
C MET A 49 -10.91 -4.06 -4.13
N ASN A 50 -11.25 -4.30 -5.39
CA ASN A 50 -10.40 -5.05 -6.33
C ASN A 50 -9.71 -4.16 -7.36
N TYR A 51 -9.74 -2.85 -7.15
CA TYR A 51 -9.06 -1.93 -8.06
C TYR A 51 -7.55 -1.95 -7.84
N PRO A 52 -6.77 -1.49 -8.81
CA PRO A 52 -5.32 -1.48 -8.68
C PRO A 52 -4.85 -0.64 -7.50
N MET A 53 -3.78 -1.09 -6.86
CA MET A 53 -3.18 -0.39 -5.74
C MET A 53 -2.46 0.88 -6.17
N ILE A 54 -2.34 1.79 -5.23
CA ILE A 54 -1.50 2.97 -5.34
C ILE A 54 -0.44 2.90 -4.25
N ILE A 55 0.82 3.08 -4.60
CA ILE A 55 1.88 3.24 -3.61
C ILE A 55 1.84 4.69 -3.16
N VAL A 56 1.31 4.90 -1.96
CA VAL A 56 0.99 6.26 -1.49
C VAL A 56 2.11 6.90 -0.68
N ALA A 57 3.04 6.11 -0.16
CA ALA A 57 4.11 6.66 0.66
C ALA A 57 5.31 5.73 0.72
N ARG A 58 6.48 6.32 0.89
CA ARG A 58 7.72 5.64 1.21
C ARG A 58 8.32 6.30 2.44
N TYR A 59 9.03 5.51 3.23
CA TYR A 59 9.52 5.97 4.53
C TYR A 59 10.98 5.62 4.71
N PRO A 60 11.73 6.42 5.49
CA PRO A 60 13.15 6.15 5.71
C PRO A 60 13.42 5.02 6.69
N ASP A 61 12.45 4.69 7.57
CA ASP A 61 12.65 3.69 8.61
C ASP A 61 11.32 3.09 9.06
N LYS A 62 11.42 2.07 9.90
CA LYS A 62 10.25 1.33 10.37
C LYS A 62 9.32 2.19 11.24
N ALA A 63 9.89 3.00 12.12
CA ALA A 63 9.07 3.82 13.03
C ALA A 63 8.21 4.82 12.25
N THR A 64 8.78 5.44 11.22
CA THR A 64 8.05 6.35 10.34
C THR A 64 7.01 5.60 9.54
N ALA A 65 7.33 4.38 9.10
CA ALA A 65 6.38 3.53 8.37
C ALA A 65 5.19 3.13 9.25
N GLU A 66 5.43 2.81 10.50
CA GLU A 66 4.36 2.48 11.44
C GLU A 66 3.43 3.67 11.66
N LYS A 67 3.98 4.86 11.82
CA LYS A 67 3.21 6.09 11.96
C LYS A 67 2.41 6.37 10.70
N GLY A 68 3.05 6.28 9.55
CA GLY A 68 2.39 6.52 8.26
C GLY A 68 1.27 5.54 7.98
N HIS A 69 1.45 4.27 8.38
CA HIS A 69 0.40 3.27 8.25
C HIS A 69 -0.86 3.68 9.01
N LYS A 70 -0.70 4.10 10.26
CA LYS A 70 -1.82 4.54 11.08
C LYS A 70 -2.51 5.77 10.50
N GLU A 71 -1.73 6.71 9.96
CA GLU A 71 -2.28 7.91 9.32
C GLU A 71 -3.11 7.56 8.09
N TRP A 72 -2.66 6.58 7.30
CA TRP A 72 -3.43 6.14 6.14
C TRP A 72 -4.69 5.40 6.51
N VAL A 73 -4.65 4.59 7.56
CA VAL A 73 -5.85 3.94 8.10
C VAL A 73 -6.88 5.00 8.51
N GLU A 74 -6.43 6.03 9.21
CA GLU A 74 -7.30 7.13 9.64
C GLU A 74 -7.87 7.88 8.43
N THR A 75 -7.03 8.20 7.46
CA THR A 75 -7.46 8.89 6.24
C THR A 75 -8.55 8.10 5.51
N CYS A 76 -8.36 6.79 5.36
CA CYS A 76 -9.37 5.94 4.70
C CYS A 76 -10.62 5.78 5.54
N THR A 77 -10.51 5.89 6.87
CA THR A 77 -11.65 5.79 7.77
C THR A 77 -12.51 7.05 7.73
N THR A 78 -11.85 8.21 7.75
CA THR A 78 -12.55 9.50 7.94
C THR A 78 -12.84 10.22 6.62
N ASN A 79 -11.94 10.17 5.66
CA ASN A 79 -12.05 10.97 4.44
C ASN A 79 -12.50 10.17 3.22
N CYS A 80 -12.33 8.85 3.23
CA CYS A 80 -12.70 7.97 2.11
C CYS A 80 -12.21 8.55 0.77
N PRO A 81 -10.90 8.74 0.58
CA PRO A 81 -10.38 9.46 -0.58
C PRO A 81 -10.70 8.77 -1.90
N THR A 82 -10.96 9.55 -2.94
CA THR A 82 -11.18 9.02 -4.29
C THR A 82 -9.88 8.95 -5.09
N HIS A 83 -8.88 9.72 -4.69
CA HIS A 83 -7.60 9.84 -5.38
C HIS A 83 -6.48 9.95 -4.36
N ALA A 84 -5.27 9.59 -4.78
CA ALA A 84 -4.07 9.80 -3.99
C ALA A 84 -2.88 10.01 -4.92
N PHE A 85 -1.87 10.71 -4.41
CA PHE A 85 -0.62 10.84 -5.12
C PHE A 85 0.15 9.51 -5.06
N SER A 86 0.55 9.01 -6.22
CA SER A 86 1.36 7.80 -6.31
C SER A 86 2.84 8.19 -6.31
N VAL A 87 3.59 7.71 -5.32
CA VAL A 87 5.04 7.93 -5.30
C VAL A 87 5.76 7.08 -6.34
N GLN A 88 5.08 6.06 -6.87
CA GLN A 88 5.65 5.20 -7.88
C GLN A 88 5.56 5.83 -9.28
N THR A 89 4.42 6.44 -9.61
CA THR A 89 4.20 7.04 -10.92
C THR A 89 4.40 8.55 -10.92
N ASP A 90 4.57 9.14 -9.75
CA ASP A 90 4.78 10.57 -9.55
C ASP A 90 3.61 11.42 -10.08
N ARG A 91 2.39 10.94 -9.84
CA ARG A 91 1.17 11.67 -10.24
C ARG A 91 -0.02 11.22 -9.40
N ILE A 92 -1.09 12.02 -9.46
CA ILE A 92 -2.37 11.71 -8.81
C ILE A 92 -3.06 10.58 -9.57
N GLU A 93 -3.50 9.55 -8.84
CA GLU A 93 -4.23 8.42 -9.41
C GLU A 93 -5.54 8.21 -8.69
N SER A 94 -6.54 7.69 -9.41
CA SER A 94 -7.83 7.35 -8.85
C SER A 94 -7.79 5.97 -8.23
N PHE A 95 -8.47 5.79 -7.09
CA PHE A 95 -8.69 4.46 -6.51
C PHE A 95 -9.73 3.65 -7.30
N TYR A 96 -10.49 4.29 -8.19
CA TYR A 96 -11.61 3.66 -8.91
C TYR A 96 -11.34 3.52 -10.40
N VAL A 97 -10.12 3.14 -10.77
CA VAL A 97 -9.79 2.94 -12.16
C VAL A 97 -10.45 1.67 -12.66
N GLU A 98 -11.31 1.79 -13.66
CA GLU A 98 -11.95 0.64 -14.27
C GLU A 98 -10.96 -0.15 -15.09
N LYS A 99 -11.10 -1.47 -15.02
CA LYS A 99 -10.29 -2.37 -15.83
C LYS A 99 -11.04 -2.63 -17.14
N ASN A 100 -10.41 -2.34 -18.24
CA ASN A 100 -10.93 -2.66 -19.56
C ASN A 100 -10.27 -3.92 -20.08
#